data_6de984e0a6a5aa98d3993f42f3f937b6
#
_entry.id   6de984e0a6a5aa98d3993f42f3f937b6
#
_cell.length_a   1.000
_cell.length_b   1.000
_cell.length_c   1.000
_cell.angle_alpha   90.00
_cell.angle_beta   90.00
_cell.angle_gamma   90.00
#
_symmetry.space_group_name_H-M   'P 1'
#
loop_
_entity.id
_entity.type
_entity.pdbx_description
1 polymer ?
#
loop_
_entity_poly.entity_id
_entity_poly.type
_entity_poly.pdbx_seq_one_letter_code
_entity_poly.pdbx_strand_id
1 'polypeptide(L)'
;MKLMYALWGSRLQEALFAERLREQLAALGATRLQINIADADVAPAQLRLTTYEQPVGAIVSVWIPDEFAAVTGLLTAAADRVAGWVVDERTPIPPPESDNGVRADALAGLALLRIPAGMDRSEWLRRWQDDHTTVAIETQATFGYVQNTVIETLTADARADALVEELFPMAAMTDPHAFYGSGGDDAELGRRVSRMIESTSTFGASTDVDVIPTSRYVYDLTGVRPTG
;
A
#
# COMPACT_ATOMS: atom_id res chain seq x y z
N MET A 1 6.84 -9.43 12.76
CA MET A 1 7.35 -8.74 11.54
C MET A 1 6.19 -8.49 10.58
N LYS A 2 6.30 -7.52 9.68
CA LYS A 2 5.36 -7.30 8.58
C LYS A 2 6.06 -7.60 7.26
N LEU A 3 5.42 -8.43 6.45
CA LEU A 3 5.82 -8.69 5.07
C LEU A 3 4.86 -7.98 4.15
N MET A 4 5.36 -7.40 3.06
CA MET A 4 4.52 -6.82 2.01
C MET A 4 4.92 -7.39 0.65
N TYR A 5 3.93 -7.60 -0.20
CA TYR A 5 4.12 -8.16 -1.52
C TYR A 5 3.30 -7.42 -2.57
N ALA A 6 3.93 -7.04 -3.67
CA ALA A 6 3.25 -6.62 -4.88
C ALA A 6 3.05 -7.83 -5.79
N LEU A 7 1.83 -8.00 -6.30
CA LEU A 7 1.43 -9.15 -7.09
C LEU A 7 0.85 -8.73 -8.44
N TRP A 8 1.19 -9.52 -9.46
CA TRP A 8 0.65 -9.42 -10.81
C TRP A 8 0.01 -10.75 -11.20
N GLY A 9 -1.13 -10.69 -11.88
CA GLY A 9 -1.84 -11.90 -12.35
C GLY A 9 -3.30 -11.63 -12.66
N SER A 10 -3.88 -12.43 -13.52
CA SER A 10 -5.27 -12.29 -13.95
C SER A 10 -6.29 -12.91 -13.00
N ARG A 11 -5.84 -13.78 -12.07
CA ARG A 11 -6.70 -14.50 -11.13
C ARG A 11 -6.47 -14.12 -9.66
N LEU A 12 -5.91 -12.92 -9.41
CA LEU A 12 -5.55 -12.49 -8.06
C LEU A 12 -6.76 -12.46 -7.12
N GLN A 13 -7.92 -11.98 -7.59
CA GLN A 13 -9.11 -11.93 -6.77
C GLN A 13 -9.53 -13.32 -6.28
N GLU A 14 -9.61 -14.31 -7.16
CA GLU A 14 -9.94 -15.68 -6.81
C GLU A 14 -8.90 -16.27 -5.82
N ALA A 15 -7.62 -16.13 -6.11
CA ALA A 15 -6.55 -16.72 -5.34
C ALA A 15 -6.39 -16.09 -3.95
N LEU A 16 -6.45 -14.75 -3.86
CA LEU A 16 -6.22 -14.03 -2.60
C LEU A 16 -7.39 -14.11 -1.63
N PHE A 17 -8.63 -14.23 -2.14
CA PHE A 17 -9.84 -14.35 -1.30
C PHE A 17 -10.22 -15.79 -0.99
N ALA A 18 -9.49 -16.78 -1.50
CA ALA A 18 -9.69 -18.19 -1.16
C ALA A 18 -9.47 -18.40 0.36
N GLU A 19 -10.40 -19.13 1.00
CA GLU A 19 -10.29 -19.48 2.42
C GLU A 19 -9.00 -20.25 2.72
N ARG A 20 -8.62 -21.15 1.82
CA ARG A 20 -7.39 -21.92 1.91
C ARG A 20 -6.13 -21.06 2.11
N LEU A 21 -6.04 -19.88 1.50
CA LEU A 21 -4.87 -19.01 1.70
C LEU A 21 -4.80 -18.54 3.15
N ARG A 22 -5.92 -18.14 3.74
CA ARG A 22 -6.01 -17.71 5.13
C ARG A 22 -5.65 -18.84 6.10
N GLU A 23 -6.17 -20.05 5.85
CA GLU A 23 -5.84 -21.25 6.63
C GLU A 23 -4.34 -21.59 6.57
N GLN A 24 -3.74 -21.54 5.38
CA GLN A 24 -2.32 -21.80 5.19
C GLN A 24 -1.45 -20.76 5.88
N LEU A 25 -1.79 -19.47 5.77
CA LEU A 25 -1.08 -18.39 6.46
C LEU A 25 -1.22 -18.51 7.99
N ALA A 26 -2.42 -18.81 8.49
CA ALA A 26 -2.65 -19.06 9.91
C ALA A 26 -1.83 -20.25 10.44
N ALA A 27 -1.76 -21.34 9.68
CA ALA A 27 -0.95 -22.52 10.00
C ALA A 27 0.54 -22.23 10.09
N LEU A 28 1.04 -21.22 9.34
CA LEU A 28 2.41 -20.71 9.45
C LEU A 28 2.60 -19.73 10.62
N GLY A 29 1.55 -19.41 11.37
CA GLY A 29 1.60 -18.48 12.51
C GLY A 29 1.37 -17.02 12.15
N ALA A 30 0.84 -16.72 10.97
CA ALA A 30 0.40 -15.37 10.64
C ALA A 30 -0.80 -14.97 11.52
N THR A 31 -0.74 -13.76 12.05
CA THR A 31 -1.80 -13.22 12.92
C THR A 31 -2.77 -12.31 12.18
N ARG A 32 -2.34 -11.75 11.04
CA ARG A 32 -3.13 -10.80 10.25
C ARG A 32 -2.76 -10.91 8.77
N LEU A 33 -3.76 -10.80 7.92
CA LEU A 33 -3.62 -10.63 6.48
C LEU A 33 -4.34 -9.34 6.07
N GLN A 34 -3.70 -8.52 5.24
CA GLN A 34 -4.36 -7.41 4.56
C GLN A 34 -4.19 -7.57 3.06
N ILE A 35 -5.28 -7.40 2.33
CA ILE A 35 -5.33 -7.45 0.87
C ILE A 35 -5.77 -6.08 0.37
N ASN A 36 -4.92 -5.45 -0.43
CA ASN A 36 -5.22 -4.27 -1.21
C ASN A 36 -5.25 -4.69 -2.67
N ILE A 37 -6.42 -4.66 -3.32
CA ILE A 37 -6.59 -5.15 -4.69
C ILE A 37 -7.13 -4.06 -5.62
N ALA A 38 -6.55 -3.94 -6.81
CA ALA A 38 -7.00 -3.05 -7.88
C ALA A 38 -8.18 -3.70 -8.63
N ASP A 39 -9.35 -3.69 -8.02
CA ASP A 39 -10.58 -4.30 -8.53
C ASP A 39 -11.48 -3.31 -9.29
N ALA A 40 -12.69 -3.76 -9.65
CA ALA A 40 -13.67 -2.96 -10.37
C ALA A 40 -14.18 -1.74 -9.57
N ASP A 41 -14.20 -1.83 -8.25
CA ASP A 41 -14.72 -0.77 -7.37
C ASP A 41 -13.82 0.49 -7.40
N VAL A 42 -12.52 0.29 -7.65
CA VAL A 42 -11.54 1.38 -7.76
C VAL A 42 -11.08 1.66 -9.20
N ALA A 43 -11.68 0.99 -10.18
CA ALA A 43 -11.36 1.21 -11.60
C ALA A 43 -11.53 2.68 -12.05
N PRO A 44 -12.51 3.47 -11.54
CA PRO A 44 -12.68 4.88 -11.89
C PRO A 44 -11.57 5.80 -11.36
N ALA A 45 -10.71 5.35 -10.44
CA ALA A 45 -9.69 6.19 -9.82
C ALA A 45 -8.71 6.75 -10.86
N GLN A 46 -8.57 8.09 -10.87
CA GLN A 46 -7.80 8.81 -11.88
C GLN A 46 -6.29 8.81 -11.58
N LEU A 47 -5.91 8.85 -10.30
CA LEU A 47 -4.50 8.84 -9.91
C LEU A 47 -3.97 7.40 -9.93
N ARG A 48 -3.31 7.06 -11.04
CA ARG A 48 -2.69 5.75 -11.26
C ARG A 48 -1.38 5.95 -11.99
N LEU A 49 -0.27 5.54 -11.38
CA LEU A 49 1.07 5.63 -11.94
C LEU A 49 1.72 4.24 -11.91
N THR A 50 2.46 3.89 -12.95
CA THR A 50 3.23 2.65 -12.97
C THR A 50 4.58 2.84 -13.63
N THR A 51 5.62 2.34 -12.98
CA THR A 51 7.00 2.24 -13.51
C THR A 51 7.33 0.82 -13.94
N TYR A 52 6.46 -0.14 -13.60
CA TYR A 52 6.57 -1.52 -14.07
C TYR A 52 5.98 -1.66 -15.48
N GLU A 53 6.42 -2.70 -16.20
CA GLU A 53 5.88 -3.04 -17.52
C GLU A 53 4.36 -3.30 -17.49
N GLN A 54 3.88 -3.87 -16.39
CA GLN A 54 2.45 -4.07 -16.13
C GLN A 54 2.08 -3.43 -14.79
N PRO A 55 0.87 -2.87 -14.65
CA PRO A 55 0.41 -2.32 -13.38
C PRO A 55 0.30 -3.42 -12.31
N VAL A 56 0.62 -3.07 -11.08
CA VAL A 56 0.44 -3.95 -9.93
C VAL A 56 -1.04 -4.23 -9.73
N GLY A 57 -1.41 -5.50 -9.62
CA GLY A 57 -2.80 -5.93 -9.43
C GLY A 57 -3.24 -5.98 -7.96
N ALA A 58 -2.32 -6.28 -7.05
CA ALA A 58 -2.60 -6.28 -5.62
C ALA A 58 -1.34 -6.03 -4.79
N ILE A 59 -1.53 -5.47 -3.58
CA ILE A 59 -0.54 -5.46 -2.51
C ILE A 59 -1.09 -6.30 -1.36
N VAL A 60 -0.29 -7.25 -0.90
CA VAL A 60 -0.65 -8.11 0.24
C VAL A 60 0.30 -7.85 1.39
N SER A 61 -0.25 -7.64 2.59
CA SER A 61 0.52 -7.50 3.82
C SER A 61 0.21 -8.67 4.76
N VAL A 62 1.26 -9.29 5.32
CA VAL A 62 1.15 -10.42 6.25
C VAL A 62 1.94 -10.10 7.51
N TRP A 63 1.29 -10.19 8.67
CA TRP A 63 1.98 -10.05 9.97
C TRP A 63 2.28 -11.44 10.52
N ILE A 64 3.56 -11.77 10.60
CA ILE A 64 4.06 -13.08 10.97
C ILE A 64 5.40 -12.96 11.70
N PRO A 65 5.68 -13.77 12.74
CA PRO A 65 6.96 -13.69 13.45
C PRO A 65 8.13 -14.23 12.63
N ASP A 66 7.90 -15.27 11.83
CA ASP A 66 8.92 -16.06 11.10
C ASP A 66 8.31 -16.66 9.81
N GLU A 67 8.92 -17.65 9.19
CA GLU A 67 8.41 -18.40 8.03
C GLU A 67 8.27 -17.59 6.72
N PHE A 68 9.13 -16.59 6.51
CA PHE A 68 9.06 -15.66 5.36
C PHE A 68 9.13 -16.37 4.01
N ALA A 69 9.97 -17.40 3.90
CA ALA A 69 10.10 -18.19 2.67
C ALA A 69 8.82 -18.97 2.34
N ALA A 70 8.15 -19.52 3.35
CA ALA A 70 6.88 -20.25 3.17
C ALA A 70 5.77 -19.31 2.72
N VAL A 71 5.64 -18.09 3.33
CA VAL A 71 4.69 -17.06 2.89
C VAL A 71 4.97 -16.64 1.45
N THR A 72 6.25 -16.39 1.11
CA THR A 72 6.67 -16.06 -0.26
C THR A 72 6.25 -17.16 -1.24
N GLY A 73 6.45 -18.42 -0.88
CA GLY A 73 6.03 -19.59 -1.68
C GLY A 73 4.53 -19.63 -1.92
N LEU A 74 3.70 -19.40 -0.89
CA LEU A 74 2.24 -19.36 -1.01
C LEU A 74 1.78 -18.25 -1.97
N LEU A 75 2.33 -17.05 -1.86
CA LEU A 75 1.95 -15.94 -2.71
C LEU A 75 2.47 -16.07 -4.15
N THR A 76 3.64 -16.71 -4.33
CA THR A 76 4.15 -17.05 -5.66
C THR A 76 3.25 -18.07 -6.37
N ALA A 77 2.65 -19.00 -5.65
CA ALA A 77 1.68 -19.94 -6.22
C ALA A 77 0.32 -19.29 -6.56
N ALA A 78 0.02 -18.12 -5.96
CA ALA A 78 -1.23 -17.39 -6.14
C ALA A 78 -1.18 -16.32 -7.25
N ALA A 79 0.01 -16.02 -7.80
CA ALA A 79 0.22 -14.92 -8.74
C ALA A 79 1.18 -15.31 -9.87
N ASP A 80 1.12 -14.59 -11.01
CA ASP A 80 2.04 -14.80 -12.14
C ASP A 80 3.43 -14.21 -11.86
N ARG A 81 3.48 -13.15 -11.03
CA ARG A 81 4.70 -12.48 -10.58
C ARG A 81 4.52 -11.93 -9.19
N VAL A 82 5.58 -11.96 -8.38
CA VAL A 82 5.63 -11.47 -7.00
C VAL A 82 6.90 -10.66 -6.76
N ALA A 83 6.75 -9.51 -6.12
CA ALA A 83 7.84 -8.75 -5.52
C ALA A 83 7.57 -8.61 -4.02
N GLY A 84 8.49 -9.03 -3.16
CA GLY A 84 8.28 -9.14 -1.72
C GLY A 84 9.35 -8.45 -0.88
N TRP A 85 8.92 -7.92 0.26
CA TRP A 85 9.76 -7.18 1.21
C TRP A 85 9.41 -7.50 2.66
N VAL A 86 10.41 -7.48 3.51
CA VAL A 86 10.26 -7.28 4.95
C VAL A 86 10.26 -5.77 5.20
N VAL A 87 9.32 -5.28 5.99
CA VAL A 87 9.16 -3.84 6.23
C VAL A 87 9.09 -3.50 7.72
N ASP A 88 9.54 -2.27 8.04
CA ASP A 88 9.31 -1.60 9.31
C ASP A 88 8.12 -0.64 9.16
N GLU A 89 7.10 -0.83 10.01
CA GLU A 89 5.84 -0.08 9.94
C GLU A 89 5.83 1.11 10.89
N ARG A 90 5.53 2.29 10.34
CA ARG A 90 5.20 3.51 11.07
C ARG A 90 3.78 3.94 10.69
N THR A 91 2.99 4.37 11.66
CA THR A 91 1.58 4.71 11.46
C THR A 91 1.29 6.15 11.91
N PRO A 92 1.57 7.15 11.06
CA PRO A 92 1.27 8.57 11.36
C PRO A 92 -0.21 8.82 11.64
N ILE A 93 -1.12 8.19 10.88
CA ILE A 93 -2.57 8.19 11.14
C ILE A 93 -3.04 6.73 11.14
N PRO A 94 -3.48 6.18 12.29
CA PRO A 94 -4.02 4.83 12.34
C PRO A 94 -5.24 4.70 11.40
N PRO A 95 -5.26 3.69 10.51
CA PRO A 95 -6.47 3.37 9.76
C PRO A 95 -7.63 3.03 10.70
N PRO A 96 -8.88 3.38 10.34
CA PRO A 96 -10.05 2.95 11.09
C PRO A 96 -10.11 1.43 11.22
N GLU A 97 -10.71 0.94 12.29
CA GLU A 97 -11.03 -0.48 12.44
C GLU A 97 -11.94 -0.91 11.28
N SER A 98 -11.73 -2.11 10.79
CA SER A 98 -12.51 -2.72 9.71
C SER A 98 -13.06 -4.05 10.20
N ASP A 99 -14.29 -4.36 9.81
CA ASP A 99 -14.86 -5.68 10.04
C ASP A 99 -14.05 -6.74 9.31
N ASN A 100 -13.89 -7.91 9.93
CA ASN A 100 -13.05 -8.99 9.44
C ASN A 100 -13.47 -9.46 8.04
N GLY A 101 -12.61 -9.27 7.05
CA GLY A 101 -12.85 -9.65 5.66
C GLY A 101 -13.86 -8.77 4.89
N VAL A 102 -14.32 -7.68 5.49
CA VAL A 102 -15.20 -6.71 4.82
C VAL A 102 -14.36 -5.62 4.13
N ARG A 103 -14.81 -5.20 2.95
CA ARG A 103 -14.21 -4.09 2.22
C ARG A 103 -14.31 -2.80 3.04
N ALA A 104 -13.19 -2.12 3.23
CA ALA A 104 -13.19 -0.80 3.87
C ALA A 104 -13.94 0.23 3.00
N ASP A 105 -14.73 1.10 3.63
CA ASP A 105 -15.36 2.25 2.95
C ASP A 105 -14.32 3.36 2.75
N ALA A 106 -13.37 3.07 1.87
CA ALA A 106 -12.26 3.95 1.55
C ALA A 106 -11.69 3.63 0.17
N LEU A 107 -11.15 4.65 -0.49
CA LEU A 107 -10.13 4.49 -1.52
C LEU A 107 -8.78 4.29 -0.79
N ALA A 108 -8.17 3.13 -0.89
CA ALA A 108 -6.83 2.90 -0.39
C ALA A 108 -5.81 3.13 -1.52
N GLY A 109 -5.06 4.22 -1.43
CA GLY A 109 -3.95 4.53 -2.31
C GLY A 109 -2.67 3.87 -1.80
N LEU A 110 -2.05 2.99 -2.59
CA LEU A 110 -0.73 2.43 -2.32
C LEU A 110 0.30 3.14 -3.18
N ALA A 111 1.44 3.54 -2.58
CA ALA A 111 2.56 4.07 -3.32
C ALA A 111 3.82 3.25 -3.06
N LEU A 112 4.57 2.92 -4.12
CA LEU A 112 5.89 2.30 -4.03
C LEU A 112 6.93 3.37 -4.32
N LEU A 113 7.74 3.68 -3.31
CA LEU A 113 8.75 4.74 -3.36
C LEU A 113 10.15 4.17 -3.58
N ARG A 114 11.00 4.95 -4.25
CA ARG A 114 12.40 4.61 -4.52
C ARG A 114 13.31 5.77 -4.14
N ILE A 115 14.48 5.43 -3.64
CA ILE A 115 15.50 6.44 -3.33
C ILE A 115 16.11 6.93 -4.64
N PRO A 116 16.09 8.25 -4.92
CA PRO A 116 16.75 8.81 -6.10
C PRO A 116 18.24 8.46 -6.15
N ALA A 117 18.75 8.22 -7.34
CA ALA A 117 20.18 7.97 -7.52
C ALA A 117 21.03 9.10 -6.93
N GLY A 118 21.96 8.72 -6.07
CA GLY A 118 22.89 9.67 -5.41
C GLY A 118 22.34 10.34 -4.14
N MET A 119 21.10 10.05 -3.73
CA MET A 119 20.58 10.50 -2.44
C MET A 119 20.94 9.47 -1.36
N ASP A 120 21.45 9.97 -0.22
CA ASP A 120 21.70 9.13 0.94
C ASP A 120 20.38 8.65 1.57
N ARG A 121 20.33 7.37 2.03
CA ARG A 121 19.12 6.77 2.61
C ARG A 121 18.64 7.53 3.85
N SER A 122 19.54 7.99 4.70
CA SER A 122 19.16 8.70 5.93
C SER A 122 18.54 10.07 5.61
N GLU A 123 19.09 10.78 4.63
CA GLU A 123 18.55 12.05 4.13
C GLU A 123 17.20 11.84 3.44
N TRP A 124 17.06 10.78 2.64
CA TRP A 124 15.80 10.42 2.00
C TRP A 124 14.69 10.12 3.04
N LEU A 125 15.01 9.31 4.07
CA LEU A 125 14.07 9.01 5.16
C LEU A 125 13.66 10.28 5.90
N ARG A 126 14.60 11.18 6.23
CA ARG A 126 14.31 12.45 6.88
C ARG A 126 13.34 13.30 6.05
N ARG A 127 13.60 13.46 4.74
CA ARG A 127 12.74 14.24 3.83
C ARG A 127 11.34 13.62 3.70
N TRP A 128 11.28 12.31 3.59
CA TRP A 128 10.00 11.61 3.45
C TRP A 128 9.25 11.54 4.79
N GLN A 129 9.88 11.00 5.84
CA GLN A 129 9.18 10.69 7.10
C GLN A 129 9.00 11.90 8.03
N ASP A 130 9.94 12.84 8.03
CA ASP A 130 9.87 13.98 8.93
C ASP A 130 9.27 15.21 8.21
N ASP A 131 9.81 15.58 7.03
CA ASP A 131 9.36 16.80 6.35
C ASP A 131 8.02 16.57 5.60
N HIS A 132 7.93 15.51 4.77
CA HIS A 132 6.78 15.29 3.89
C HIS A 132 5.53 14.80 4.65
N THR A 133 5.66 14.01 5.72
CA THR A 133 4.50 13.47 6.45
C THR A 133 3.52 14.57 6.88
N THR A 134 4.03 15.68 7.42
CA THR A 134 3.21 16.82 7.81
C THR A 134 2.51 17.45 6.61
N VAL A 135 3.23 17.60 5.49
CA VAL A 135 2.67 18.15 4.26
C VAL A 135 1.54 17.27 3.73
N ALA A 136 1.73 15.96 3.66
CA ALA A 136 0.70 15.02 3.21
C ALA A 136 -0.57 15.13 4.07
N ILE A 137 -0.43 15.11 5.40
CA ILE A 137 -1.56 15.22 6.34
C ILE A 137 -2.31 16.56 6.21
N GLU A 138 -1.59 17.67 6.01
CA GLU A 138 -2.19 19.00 5.91
C GLU A 138 -2.81 19.30 4.55
N THR A 139 -2.35 18.64 3.48
CA THR A 139 -2.77 18.96 2.11
C THR A 139 -3.73 17.95 1.50
N GLN A 140 -3.89 16.77 2.09
CA GLN A 140 -4.77 15.72 1.59
C GLN A 140 -5.89 15.42 2.59
N ALA A 141 -6.98 14.84 2.11
CA ALA A 141 -8.09 14.37 2.95
C ALA A 141 -7.86 12.94 3.46
N THR A 142 -6.59 12.56 3.66
CA THR A 142 -6.25 11.24 4.16
C THR A 142 -6.69 11.08 5.62
N PHE A 143 -7.35 9.96 5.92
CA PHE A 143 -7.81 9.61 7.27
C PHE A 143 -7.19 8.30 7.80
N GLY A 144 -6.25 7.74 7.07
CA GLY A 144 -5.39 6.63 7.45
C GLY A 144 -4.08 6.73 6.69
N TYR A 145 -2.94 6.73 7.39
CA TYR A 145 -1.62 6.88 6.76
C TYR A 145 -0.63 5.92 7.41
N VAL A 146 -0.16 4.97 6.62
CA VAL A 146 0.80 3.95 7.04
C VAL A 146 2.03 3.98 6.14
N GLN A 147 3.19 4.09 6.75
CA GLN A 147 4.51 4.11 6.11
C GLN A 147 5.23 2.80 6.40
N ASN A 148 5.75 2.15 5.38
CA ASN A 148 6.46 0.88 5.50
C ASN A 148 7.83 1.03 4.85
N THR A 149 8.88 1.17 5.67
CA THR A 149 10.26 1.24 5.20
C THR A 149 10.79 -0.16 4.92
N VAL A 150 11.33 -0.39 3.74
CA VAL A 150 11.92 -1.69 3.38
C VAL A 150 13.18 -1.93 4.20
N ILE A 151 13.24 -3.10 4.86
CA ILE A 151 14.40 -3.59 5.61
C ILE A 151 15.17 -4.60 4.77
N GLU A 152 14.44 -5.51 4.09
CA GLU A 152 15.00 -6.60 3.33
C GLU A 152 14.12 -6.91 2.11
N THR A 153 14.74 -7.32 1.00
CA THR A 153 14.03 -7.82 -0.18
C THR A 153 13.92 -9.34 -0.14
N LEU A 154 12.72 -9.87 -0.36
CA LEU A 154 12.45 -11.31 -0.33
C LEU A 154 12.51 -11.96 -1.73
N THR A 155 12.43 -11.15 -2.79
CA THR A 155 12.45 -11.60 -4.18
C THR A 155 13.37 -10.73 -5.04
N ALA A 156 13.88 -11.27 -6.13
CA ALA A 156 14.84 -10.58 -7.00
C ALA A 156 14.24 -9.33 -7.70
N ASP A 157 12.94 -9.33 -7.96
CA ASP A 157 12.24 -8.26 -8.70
C ASP A 157 11.73 -7.12 -7.80
N ALA A 158 12.00 -7.20 -6.50
CA ALA A 158 11.55 -6.21 -5.53
C ALA A 158 12.33 -4.89 -5.67
N ARG A 159 11.68 -3.85 -6.22
CA ARG A 159 12.28 -2.55 -6.54
C ARG A 159 11.60 -1.39 -5.81
N ALA A 160 11.42 -1.49 -4.51
CA ALA A 160 10.95 -0.39 -3.71
C ALA A 160 11.82 -0.25 -2.47
N ASP A 161 11.99 0.98 -1.99
CA ASP A 161 12.66 1.32 -0.73
C ASP A 161 11.66 1.61 0.38
N ALA A 162 10.41 1.92 0.01
CA ALA A 162 9.29 2.02 0.92
C ALA A 162 7.95 1.79 0.21
N LEU A 163 6.94 1.40 1.00
CA LEU A 163 5.54 1.28 0.58
C LEU A 163 4.68 2.15 1.50
N VAL A 164 3.81 2.94 0.91
CA VAL A 164 2.87 3.82 1.63
C VAL A 164 1.45 3.34 1.40
N GLU A 165 0.63 3.36 2.45
CA GLU A 165 -0.81 3.23 2.33
C GLU A 165 -1.48 4.48 2.88
N GLU A 166 -2.37 5.08 2.09
CA GLU A 166 -3.21 6.20 2.50
C GLU A 166 -4.68 5.88 2.21
N LEU A 167 -5.55 6.21 3.16
CA LEU A 167 -6.98 6.02 3.02
C LEU A 167 -7.68 7.36 2.79
N PHE A 168 -8.48 7.42 1.73
CA PHE A 168 -9.23 8.60 1.32
C PHE A 168 -10.73 8.30 1.25
N PRO A 169 -11.60 9.32 1.34
CA PRO A 169 -13.01 9.17 0.99
C PRO A 169 -13.17 8.59 -0.42
N MET A 170 -14.18 7.75 -0.66
CA MET A 170 -14.41 7.15 -1.98
C MET A 170 -14.56 8.19 -3.10
N ALA A 171 -15.11 9.37 -2.80
CA ALA A 171 -15.21 10.47 -3.77
C ALA A 171 -13.83 10.93 -4.33
N ALA A 172 -12.75 10.73 -3.58
CA ALA A 172 -11.39 11.07 -4.00
C ALA A 172 -10.91 10.31 -5.25
N MET A 173 -11.60 9.25 -5.66
CA MET A 173 -11.29 8.54 -6.92
C MET A 173 -11.36 9.46 -8.14
N THR A 174 -12.32 10.38 -8.17
CA THR A 174 -12.64 11.19 -9.34
C THR A 174 -12.75 12.69 -9.06
N ASP A 175 -12.77 13.07 -7.79
CA ASP A 175 -12.89 14.45 -7.35
C ASP A 175 -11.59 14.91 -6.66
N PRO A 176 -10.80 15.81 -7.29
CA PRO A 176 -9.60 16.37 -6.68
C PRO A 176 -9.89 17.17 -5.39
N HIS A 177 -11.06 17.81 -5.27
CA HIS A 177 -11.43 18.51 -4.05
C HIS A 177 -11.63 17.54 -2.88
N ALA A 178 -12.21 16.38 -3.14
CA ALA A 178 -12.35 15.32 -2.15
C ALA A 178 -10.99 14.69 -1.79
N PHE A 179 -10.07 14.56 -2.77
CA PHE A 179 -8.72 14.02 -2.54
C PHE A 179 -7.87 14.97 -1.69
N TYR A 180 -7.87 16.26 -2.05
CA TYR A 180 -7.07 17.27 -1.36
C TYR A 180 -7.80 17.95 -0.18
N GLY A 181 -9.09 17.65 0.06
CA GLY A 181 -9.85 18.24 1.16
C GLY A 181 -10.04 19.75 1.04
N SER A 182 -10.11 20.29 -0.18
CA SER A 182 -10.21 21.74 -0.43
C SER A 182 -11.65 22.29 -0.38
N GLY A 183 -12.65 21.42 -0.17
CA GLY A 183 -14.04 21.84 0.05
C GLY A 183 -14.70 22.56 -1.13
N GLY A 184 -14.24 22.36 -2.36
CA GLY A 184 -14.73 23.02 -3.57
C GLY A 184 -14.09 24.37 -3.87
N ASP A 185 -13.10 24.81 -3.08
CA ASP A 185 -12.32 26.04 -3.32
C ASP A 185 -11.13 25.75 -4.27
N ASP A 186 -11.20 26.23 -5.51
CA ASP A 186 -10.17 26.05 -6.53
C ASP A 186 -8.81 26.69 -6.13
N ALA A 187 -8.83 27.83 -5.43
CA ALA A 187 -7.61 28.50 -5.00
C ALA A 187 -6.91 27.68 -3.89
N GLU A 188 -7.67 27.11 -2.96
CA GLU A 188 -7.17 26.20 -1.95
C GLU A 188 -6.66 24.89 -2.57
N LEU A 189 -7.39 24.32 -3.52
CA LEU A 189 -6.93 23.16 -4.27
C LEU A 189 -5.56 23.42 -4.92
N GLY A 190 -5.42 24.53 -5.64
CA GLY A 190 -4.17 24.93 -6.27
C GLY A 190 -3.03 25.07 -5.28
N ARG A 191 -3.25 25.65 -4.09
CA ARG A 191 -2.23 25.76 -3.03
C ARG A 191 -1.79 24.38 -2.50
N ARG A 192 -2.74 23.49 -2.23
CA ARG A 192 -2.48 22.14 -1.69
C ARG A 192 -1.72 21.29 -2.70
N VAL A 193 -2.17 21.29 -3.97
CA VAL A 193 -1.48 20.59 -5.07
C VAL A 193 -0.05 21.08 -5.23
N SER A 194 0.18 22.41 -5.27
CA SER A 194 1.50 22.97 -5.43
C SER A 194 2.44 22.57 -4.28
N ARG A 195 1.94 22.65 -3.05
CA ARG A 195 2.70 22.26 -1.85
C ARG A 195 3.04 20.75 -1.84
N MET A 196 2.11 19.91 -2.30
CA MET A 196 2.33 18.46 -2.44
C MET A 196 3.41 18.17 -3.48
N ILE A 197 3.34 18.77 -4.67
CA ILE A 197 4.33 18.60 -5.74
C ILE A 197 5.72 19.07 -5.28
N GLU A 198 5.81 20.22 -4.63
CA GLU A 198 7.06 20.72 -4.08
C GLU A 198 7.67 19.72 -3.10
N SER A 199 6.87 19.23 -2.15
CA SER A 199 7.31 18.28 -1.13
C SER A 199 7.74 16.93 -1.73
N THR A 200 6.94 16.32 -2.60
CA THR A 200 7.26 15.03 -3.24
C THR A 200 8.51 15.10 -4.13
N SER A 201 8.79 16.26 -4.73
CA SER A 201 9.99 16.47 -5.55
C SER A 201 11.28 16.40 -4.73
N THR A 202 11.24 16.72 -3.43
CA THR A 202 12.43 16.76 -2.57
C THR A 202 13.03 15.38 -2.29
N PHE A 203 12.23 14.31 -2.39
CA PHE A 203 12.67 12.94 -2.14
C PHE A 203 12.39 11.96 -3.30
N GLY A 204 12.08 12.48 -4.49
CA GLY A 204 11.99 11.69 -5.74
C GLY A 204 10.63 11.07 -6.03
N ALA A 205 9.63 11.25 -5.19
CA ALA A 205 8.30 10.67 -5.39
C ALA A 205 7.46 11.38 -6.47
N SER A 206 8.04 12.34 -7.19
CA SER A 206 7.40 12.99 -8.35
C SER A 206 7.73 12.32 -9.69
N THR A 207 8.73 11.43 -9.76
CA THR A 207 9.23 10.88 -11.04
C THR A 207 9.34 9.36 -11.06
N ASP A 208 9.75 8.71 -9.97
CA ASP A 208 9.93 7.25 -9.89
C ASP A 208 9.07 6.66 -8.76
N VAL A 209 7.76 6.64 -9.00
CA VAL A 209 6.75 6.16 -8.06
C VAL A 209 5.68 5.36 -8.79
N ASP A 210 5.24 4.27 -8.18
CA ASP A 210 4.00 3.62 -8.55
C ASP A 210 2.90 4.07 -7.60
N VAL A 211 1.72 4.41 -8.12
CA VAL A 211 0.52 4.73 -7.34
C VAL A 211 -0.60 3.81 -7.78
N ILE A 212 -1.11 3.04 -6.85
CA ILE A 212 -2.05 1.95 -7.09
C ILE A 212 -3.31 2.22 -6.24
N PRO A 213 -4.41 2.67 -6.85
CA PRO A 213 -5.70 2.71 -6.15
C PRO A 213 -6.21 1.29 -5.93
N THR A 214 -6.66 1.01 -4.71
CA THR A 214 -7.09 -0.34 -4.30
C THR A 214 -8.31 -0.30 -3.40
N SER A 215 -9.07 -1.41 -3.40
CA SER A 215 -9.99 -1.81 -2.34
C SER A 215 -9.20 -2.50 -1.23
N ARG A 216 -9.51 -2.22 0.04
CA ARG A 216 -8.78 -2.73 1.21
C ARG A 216 -9.64 -3.70 2.00
N TYR A 217 -9.07 -4.86 2.34
CA TYR A 217 -9.65 -5.90 3.17
C TYR A 217 -8.66 -6.33 4.24
N VAL A 218 -9.13 -6.56 5.47
CA VAL A 218 -8.30 -7.00 6.59
C VAL A 218 -8.89 -8.26 7.19
N TYR A 219 -8.05 -9.24 7.47
CA TYR A 219 -8.42 -10.50 8.12
C TYR A 219 -7.60 -10.68 9.39
N ASP A 220 -8.29 -10.90 10.52
CA ASP A 220 -7.69 -11.45 11.72
C ASP A 220 -7.55 -12.96 11.55
N LEU A 221 -6.34 -13.47 11.67
CA LEU A 221 -6.04 -14.88 11.53
C LEU A 221 -5.83 -15.60 12.87
N THR A 222 -5.90 -14.91 14.00
CA THR A 222 -5.60 -15.47 15.32
C THR A 222 -6.57 -16.58 15.76
N GLY A 223 -7.77 -16.63 15.19
CA GLY A 223 -8.78 -17.65 15.48
C GLY A 223 -9.02 -18.70 14.38
N VAL A 224 -8.28 -18.61 13.29
CA VAL A 224 -8.43 -19.52 12.14
C VAL A 224 -7.81 -20.88 12.50
N ARG A 225 -8.64 -21.95 12.48
CA ARG A 225 -8.17 -23.32 12.66
C ARG A 225 -7.94 -23.97 11.30
N PRO A 226 -6.83 -24.71 11.10
CA PRO A 226 -6.64 -25.49 9.90
C PRO A 226 -7.78 -26.52 9.78
N THR A 227 -8.49 -26.53 8.67
CA THR A 227 -9.37 -27.65 8.32
C THR A 227 -8.47 -28.81 7.91
N GLY A 228 -8.54 -29.92 8.66
CA GLY A 228 -7.74 -31.13 8.46
C GLY A 228 -8.06 -31.87 7.15
#